data_f24c110f97d200ab4146f5d7f4f19963
#
_entry.id   f24c110f97d200ab4146f5d7f4f19963
#
_cell.length_a   1.000
_cell.length_b   1.000
_cell.length_c   1.000
_cell.angle_alpha   90.00
_cell.angle_beta   90.00
_cell.angle_gamma   90.00
#
_symmetry.space_group_name_H-M   'P 1'
#
loop_
_entity.id
_entity.type
_entity.pdbx_description
1 polymer ?
#
loop_
_entity_poly.entity_id
_entity_poly.type
_entity_poly.pdbx_seq_one_letter_code
_entity_poly.pdbx_strand_id
1 'polypeptide(L)'
;MPKDRQIPSDFYRKGDSIRGIIESVELKGTKPAIIMSRTSPKFLEKLFEQDIPEVFDGLITIKKVVRIPGEKAKVAVDSYDDRIDPVGACVGMKGSRIHGIVRELGNENIDVVNYTNNTQLFINRALSPAKVTSLKIDEENKTVQVYLDADQVSKAIGRGGYNIKLAGQLTGYEIDVFREGSEEDVELTEFSDEIDSWIIDEFKKVGLDTAKSILEQDIDDLVKRTDLEEETIVDVRKILSEEFEEN
;
A
#
# COMPACT_ATOMS: atom_id res chain seq x y z
N MET A 1 27.08 17.16 -3.47
CA MET A 1 25.93 16.22 -3.26
C MET A 1 26.40 14.80 -3.54
N PRO A 2 26.44 13.88 -2.57
CA PRO A 2 26.82 12.49 -2.75
C PRO A 2 25.82 11.76 -3.69
N LYS A 3 26.22 10.61 -4.28
CA LYS A 3 25.37 9.88 -5.23
C LYS A 3 24.06 9.35 -4.60
N ASP A 4 24.13 8.89 -3.35
CA ASP A 4 22.99 8.42 -2.57
C ASP A 4 22.02 9.53 -2.13
N ARG A 5 22.41 10.80 -2.34
CA ARG A 5 21.61 12.00 -2.09
C ARG A 5 21.09 12.65 -3.37
N GLN A 6 21.31 12.01 -4.51
CA GLN A 6 20.80 12.41 -5.83
C GLN A 6 19.57 11.57 -6.18
N ILE A 7 18.57 12.17 -6.83
CA ILE A 7 17.48 11.42 -7.42
C ILE A 7 18.06 10.58 -8.57
N PRO A 8 17.75 9.28 -8.68
CA PRO A 8 18.40 8.40 -9.66
C PRO A 8 18.27 8.86 -11.12
N SER A 9 17.19 9.57 -11.45
CA SER A 9 16.92 10.11 -12.79
C SER A 9 17.56 11.46 -13.06
N ASP A 10 18.14 12.13 -12.05
CA ASP A 10 18.74 13.45 -12.20
C ASP A 10 20.08 13.36 -12.96
N PHE A 11 20.24 14.27 -13.89
CA PHE A 11 21.49 14.45 -14.61
C PHE A 11 22.00 15.89 -14.45
N TYR A 12 23.22 16.05 -14.00
CA TYR A 12 23.83 17.35 -13.69
C TYR A 12 24.98 17.67 -14.63
N ARG A 13 25.01 18.91 -15.12
CA ARG A 13 26.11 19.46 -15.91
C ARG A 13 26.76 20.61 -15.16
N LYS A 14 28.04 20.86 -15.46
CA LYS A 14 28.74 22.02 -14.92
C LYS A 14 28.04 23.31 -15.38
N GLY A 15 27.65 24.13 -14.43
CA GLY A 15 26.93 25.39 -14.67
C GLY A 15 25.42 25.31 -14.44
N ASP A 16 24.86 24.12 -14.26
CA ASP A 16 23.44 23.95 -13.93
C ASP A 16 23.14 24.47 -12.50
N SER A 17 22.02 25.14 -12.37
CA SER A 17 21.46 25.51 -11.07
C SER A 17 20.64 24.35 -10.51
N ILE A 18 20.92 23.94 -9.27
CA ILE A 18 20.30 22.80 -8.61
C ILE A 18 19.64 23.25 -7.32
N ARG A 19 18.36 22.92 -7.13
CA ARG A 19 17.67 23.05 -5.84
C ARG A 19 17.90 21.80 -4.98
N GLY A 20 18.10 21.97 -3.69
CA GLY A 20 18.25 20.91 -2.72
C GLY A 20 18.31 21.48 -1.31
N ILE A 21 18.27 20.64 -0.33
CA ILE A 21 18.46 21.02 1.08
C ILE A 21 19.88 20.74 1.56
N ILE A 22 20.33 21.52 2.53
CA ILE A 22 21.53 21.17 3.31
C ILE A 22 21.08 20.12 4.33
N GLU A 23 21.57 18.89 4.17
CA GLU A 23 21.22 17.77 5.05
C GLU A 23 22.11 17.73 6.28
N SER A 24 23.42 17.91 6.08
CA SER A 24 24.39 18.00 7.19
C SER A 24 25.56 18.91 6.85
N VAL A 25 26.20 19.39 7.90
CA VAL A 25 27.51 20.08 7.83
C VAL A 25 28.46 19.30 8.72
N GLU A 26 29.48 18.70 8.13
CA GLU A 26 30.45 17.86 8.80
C GLU A 26 31.86 18.49 8.73
N LEU A 27 32.69 18.24 9.71
CA LEU A 27 34.11 18.61 9.63
C LEU A 27 34.91 17.43 9.04
N LYS A 28 35.49 17.61 7.86
CA LYS A 28 36.51 16.70 7.32
C LYS A 28 37.90 17.27 7.56
N GLY A 29 38.48 16.84 8.67
CA GLY A 29 39.70 17.48 9.20
C GLY A 29 39.39 18.88 9.70
N THR A 30 40.03 19.91 9.11
CA THR A 30 39.81 21.33 9.44
C THR A 30 38.85 22.06 8.53
N LYS A 31 38.31 21.38 7.52
CA LYS A 31 37.43 22.00 6.51
C LYS A 31 35.96 21.56 6.68
N PRO A 32 34.98 22.49 6.66
CA PRO A 32 33.57 22.12 6.66
C PRO A 32 33.19 21.49 5.31
N ALA A 33 32.52 20.34 5.39
CA ALA A 33 31.92 19.67 4.25
C ALA A 33 30.39 19.83 4.34
N ILE A 34 29.81 20.56 3.43
CA ILE A 34 28.35 20.77 3.33
C ILE A 34 27.76 19.68 2.46
N ILE A 35 26.87 18.86 3.01
CA ILE A 35 26.18 17.78 2.31
C ILE A 35 24.79 18.26 1.92
N MET A 36 24.55 18.31 0.62
CA MET A 36 23.24 18.60 0.04
C MET A 36 22.51 17.32 -0.32
N SER A 37 21.19 17.35 -0.21
CA SER A 37 20.30 16.22 -0.55
C SER A 37 19.10 16.68 -1.38
N ARG A 38 18.70 15.83 -2.32
CA ARG A 38 17.45 15.89 -3.08
C ARG A 38 16.55 14.67 -2.80
N THR A 39 17.09 13.67 -2.09
CA THR A 39 16.36 12.45 -1.74
C THR A 39 15.64 12.54 -0.39
N SER A 40 16.01 13.47 0.46
CA SER A 40 15.41 13.65 1.78
C SER A 40 13.91 14.03 1.67
N PRO A 41 13.03 13.47 2.55
CA PRO A 41 11.64 13.93 2.69
C PRO A 41 11.53 15.44 2.96
N LYS A 42 12.45 16.02 3.70
CA LYS A 42 12.49 17.47 3.97
C LYS A 42 12.65 18.32 2.72
N PHE A 43 13.24 17.79 1.65
CA PHE A 43 13.32 18.52 0.39
C PHE A 43 11.94 18.70 -0.22
N LEU A 44 11.12 17.66 -0.21
CA LEU A 44 9.74 17.73 -0.68
C LEU A 44 8.89 18.68 0.19
N GLU A 45 9.06 18.64 1.53
CA GLU A 45 8.40 19.60 2.44
C GLU A 45 8.73 21.05 2.07
N LYS A 46 10.01 21.35 1.81
CA LYS A 46 10.45 22.69 1.43
C LYS A 46 9.93 23.12 0.05
N LEU A 47 9.76 22.21 -0.89
CA LEU A 47 9.12 22.52 -2.17
C LEU A 47 7.64 22.86 -1.97
N PHE A 48 6.92 22.14 -1.11
CA PHE A 48 5.55 22.48 -0.74
C PHE A 48 5.44 23.87 -0.11
N GLU A 49 6.32 24.17 0.85
CA GLU A 49 6.36 25.49 1.50
C GLU A 49 6.62 26.63 0.49
N GLN A 50 7.46 26.40 -0.52
CA GLN A 50 7.81 27.43 -1.50
C GLN A 50 6.72 27.63 -2.59
N ASP A 51 6.12 26.55 -3.03
CA ASP A 51 5.25 26.54 -4.23
C ASP A 51 3.75 26.62 -3.87
N ILE A 52 3.37 26.44 -2.58
CA ILE A 52 1.99 26.41 -2.10
C ILE A 52 1.79 27.50 -1.05
N PRO A 53 1.08 28.61 -1.38
CA PRO A 53 0.90 29.74 -0.47
C PRO A 53 0.27 29.36 0.87
N GLU A 54 -0.74 28.49 0.87
CA GLU A 54 -1.44 28.06 2.09
C GLU A 54 -0.52 27.27 3.05
N VAL A 55 0.48 26.58 2.52
CA VAL A 55 1.52 25.89 3.33
C VAL A 55 2.51 26.93 3.86
N PHE A 56 2.95 27.88 3.02
CA PHE A 56 3.83 28.98 3.40
C PHE A 56 3.23 29.85 4.51
N ASP A 57 1.94 30.16 4.41
CA ASP A 57 1.21 30.99 5.39
C ASP A 57 0.83 30.21 6.66
N GLY A 58 1.14 28.89 6.73
CA GLY A 58 0.83 28.05 7.88
C GLY A 58 -0.65 27.65 8.03
N LEU A 59 -1.49 27.92 7.02
CA LEU A 59 -2.89 27.50 6.99
C LEU A 59 -3.02 25.99 6.79
N ILE A 60 -2.07 25.40 6.06
CA ILE A 60 -1.92 23.96 5.84
C ILE A 60 -0.60 23.50 6.45
N THR A 61 -0.66 22.44 7.22
CA THR A 61 0.51 21.80 7.82
C THR A 61 0.80 20.46 7.17
N ILE A 62 2.08 20.21 6.90
CA ILE A 62 2.55 18.89 6.46
C ILE A 62 2.81 18.06 7.71
N LYS A 63 2.05 17.00 7.90
CA LYS A 63 2.19 16.09 9.06
C LYS A 63 3.29 15.08 8.87
N LYS A 64 3.39 14.51 7.67
CA LYS A 64 4.40 13.49 7.36
C LYS A 64 4.63 13.39 5.85
N VAL A 65 5.88 13.16 5.47
CA VAL A 65 6.29 12.86 4.10
C VAL A 65 7.03 11.54 4.07
N VAL A 66 6.64 10.68 3.16
CA VAL A 66 7.35 9.43 2.84
C VAL A 66 7.55 9.35 1.33
N ARG A 67 8.72 8.90 0.88
CA ARG A 67 9.03 8.87 -0.55
C ARG A 67 10.04 7.81 -0.92
N ILE A 68 9.91 7.37 -2.15
CA ILE A 68 10.93 6.63 -2.89
C ILE A 68 11.40 7.59 -3.98
N PRO A 69 12.59 8.22 -3.81
CA PRO A 69 13.03 9.34 -4.65
C PRO A 69 13.02 9.03 -6.14
N GLY A 70 12.38 9.89 -6.91
CA GLY A 70 12.22 9.74 -8.36
C GLY A 70 11.11 8.80 -8.82
N GLU A 71 10.47 8.09 -7.88
CA GLU A 71 9.41 7.12 -8.20
C GLU A 71 8.06 7.59 -7.66
N LYS A 72 7.91 7.60 -6.34
CA LYS A 72 6.64 7.92 -5.68
C LYS A 72 6.83 8.53 -4.30
N ALA A 73 5.92 9.44 -3.93
CA ALA A 73 5.82 10.01 -2.59
C ALA A 73 4.37 10.02 -2.10
N LYS A 74 4.20 10.01 -0.78
CA LYS A 74 2.93 10.33 -0.12
C LYS A 74 3.17 11.44 0.92
N VAL A 75 2.29 12.44 0.90
CA VAL A 75 2.37 13.62 1.77
C VAL A 75 1.07 13.74 2.55
N ALA A 76 1.13 13.56 3.86
CA ALA A 76 -0.01 13.78 4.73
C ALA A 76 -0.11 15.26 5.11
N VAL A 77 -1.22 15.89 4.78
CA VAL A 77 -1.50 17.30 5.02
C VAL A 77 -2.73 17.48 5.89
N ASP A 78 -2.78 18.58 6.63
CA ASP A 78 -3.88 18.92 7.52
C ASP A 78 -4.11 20.43 7.53
N SER A 79 -5.32 20.87 7.80
CA SER A 79 -5.64 22.29 7.98
C SER A 79 -6.32 22.53 9.31
N TYR A 80 -5.98 23.64 9.96
CA TYR A 80 -6.66 24.09 11.17
C TYR A 80 -8.02 24.79 10.87
N ASP A 81 -8.26 25.15 9.61
CA ASP A 81 -9.52 25.76 9.18
C ASP A 81 -10.34 24.75 8.35
N ASP A 82 -11.46 24.31 8.89
CA ASP A 82 -12.35 23.33 8.26
C ASP A 82 -12.91 23.78 6.90
N ARG A 83 -12.82 25.08 6.58
CA ARG A 83 -13.23 25.65 5.29
C ARG A 83 -12.19 25.44 4.19
N ILE A 84 -10.97 25.05 4.55
CA ILE A 84 -9.88 24.81 3.60
C ILE A 84 -9.80 23.30 3.32
N ASP A 85 -9.95 22.92 2.06
CA ASP A 85 -9.56 21.59 1.59
C ASP A 85 -8.03 21.52 1.41
N PRO A 86 -7.30 20.87 2.35
CA PRO A 86 -5.85 20.89 2.31
C PRO A 86 -5.28 20.12 1.11
N VAL A 87 -5.98 19.07 0.66
CA VAL A 87 -5.56 18.28 -0.51
C VAL A 87 -5.78 19.08 -1.79
N GLY A 88 -6.97 19.65 -1.96
CA GLY A 88 -7.32 20.46 -3.12
C GLY A 88 -6.42 21.69 -3.27
N ALA A 89 -6.08 22.36 -2.18
CA ALA A 89 -5.18 23.50 -2.18
C ALA A 89 -3.75 23.11 -2.58
N CYS A 90 -3.23 21.98 -2.09
CA CYS A 90 -1.91 21.50 -2.45
C CYS A 90 -1.82 21.02 -3.90
N VAL A 91 -2.84 20.32 -4.39
CA VAL A 91 -2.88 19.81 -5.77
C VAL A 91 -3.12 20.94 -6.77
N GLY A 92 -4.02 21.86 -6.45
CA GLY A 92 -4.47 22.93 -7.31
C GLY A 92 -5.39 22.44 -8.43
N MET A 93 -6.02 23.39 -9.14
CA MET A 93 -6.93 23.04 -10.24
C MET A 93 -6.20 22.23 -11.32
N LYS A 94 -6.70 21.01 -11.60
CA LYS A 94 -6.10 20.08 -12.58
C LYS A 94 -4.62 19.78 -12.31
N GLY A 95 -4.19 19.83 -11.05
CA GLY A 95 -2.80 19.59 -10.69
C GLY A 95 -1.84 20.74 -10.93
N SER A 96 -2.34 21.97 -11.16
CA SER A 96 -1.51 23.12 -11.59
C SER A 96 -0.37 23.47 -10.63
N ARG A 97 -0.54 23.22 -9.33
CA ARG A 97 0.49 23.48 -8.30
C ARG A 97 1.43 22.30 -8.15
N ILE A 98 0.88 21.09 -7.96
CA ILE A 98 1.69 19.90 -7.70
C ILE A 98 2.57 19.51 -8.89
N HIS A 99 2.17 19.80 -10.14
CA HIS A 99 2.96 19.46 -11.33
C HIS A 99 4.33 20.17 -11.39
N GLY A 100 4.46 21.35 -10.79
CA GLY A 100 5.75 22.04 -10.66
C GLY A 100 6.71 21.23 -9.81
N ILE A 101 6.24 20.78 -8.66
CA ILE A 101 6.99 19.98 -7.69
C ILE A 101 7.33 18.59 -8.29
N VAL A 102 6.36 17.94 -8.93
CA VAL A 102 6.57 16.65 -9.61
C VAL A 102 7.71 16.72 -10.62
N ARG A 103 7.72 17.76 -11.46
CA ARG A 103 8.79 17.97 -12.45
C ARG A 103 10.13 18.26 -11.82
N GLU A 104 10.18 19.03 -10.73
CA GLU A 104 11.41 19.31 -9.99
C GLU A 104 12.04 18.01 -9.45
N LEU A 105 11.21 17.02 -9.07
CA LEU A 105 11.64 15.75 -8.52
C LEU A 105 11.83 14.63 -9.57
N GLY A 106 12.03 14.96 -10.83
CA GLY A 106 12.28 13.99 -11.88
C GLY A 106 11.05 13.14 -12.24
N ASN A 107 9.87 13.74 -12.20
CA ASN A 107 8.55 13.11 -12.41
C ASN A 107 8.15 12.10 -11.31
N GLU A 108 8.60 12.31 -10.08
CA GLU A 108 8.14 11.56 -8.91
C GLU A 108 6.63 11.75 -8.72
N ASN A 109 5.88 10.66 -8.68
CA ASN A 109 4.43 10.69 -8.48
C ASN A 109 4.10 11.03 -7.02
N ILE A 110 3.37 12.12 -6.78
CA ILE A 110 3.08 12.61 -5.44
C ILE A 110 1.59 12.45 -5.13
N ASP A 111 1.27 11.59 -4.15
CA ASP A 111 -0.07 11.46 -3.57
C ASP A 111 -0.17 12.37 -2.34
N VAL A 112 -1.11 13.32 -2.37
CA VAL A 112 -1.44 14.17 -1.22
C VAL A 112 -2.60 13.54 -0.48
N VAL A 113 -2.44 13.30 0.82
CA VAL A 113 -3.39 12.58 1.67
C VAL A 113 -3.86 13.49 2.79
N ASN A 114 -5.17 13.62 2.98
CA ASN A 114 -5.73 14.36 4.10
C ASN A 114 -5.51 13.56 5.40
N TYR A 115 -4.75 14.14 6.33
CA TYR A 115 -4.46 13.56 7.63
C TYR A 115 -5.71 13.48 8.50
N THR A 116 -5.77 12.48 9.36
CA THR A 116 -6.78 12.34 10.40
C THR A 116 -6.24 11.49 11.55
N ASN A 117 -6.71 11.74 12.76
CA ASN A 117 -6.41 10.92 13.94
C ASN A 117 -7.17 9.58 13.96
N ASN A 118 -8.21 9.43 13.12
CA ASN A 118 -8.90 8.17 12.94
C ASN A 118 -8.01 7.23 12.10
N THR A 119 -7.46 6.21 12.73
CA THR A 119 -6.51 5.27 12.13
C THR A 119 -7.10 4.56 10.91
N GLN A 120 -8.33 4.05 11.03
CA GLN A 120 -9.02 3.35 9.93
C GLN A 120 -9.19 4.25 8.71
N LEU A 121 -9.66 5.48 8.93
CA LEU A 121 -9.85 6.45 7.85
C LEU A 121 -8.52 6.90 7.24
N PHE A 122 -7.47 7.02 8.05
CA PHE A 122 -6.14 7.41 7.57
C PHE A 122 -5.50 6.32 6.70
N ILE A 123 -5.60 5.05 7.11
CA ILE A 123 -5.13 3.91 6.31
C ILE A 123 -5.88 3.84 4.97
N ASN A 124 -7.22 3.98 5.00
CA ASN A 124 -8.03 3.98 3.79
C ASN A 124 -7.59 5.09 2.82
N ARG A 125 -7.42 6.32 3.32
CA ARG A 125 -6.92 7.44 2.51
C ARG A 125 -5.49 7.21 1.98
N ALA A 126 -4.62 6.62 2.80
CA ALA A 126 -3.24 6.34 2.43
C ALA A 126 -3.11 5.30 1.31
N LEU A 127 -4.07 4.36 1.20
CA LEU A 127 -4.12 3.35 0.14
C LEU A 127 -4.70 3.84 -1.18
N SER A 128 -5.23 5.10 -1.22
CA SER A 128 -5.70 5.68 -2.49
C SER A 128 -4.66 5.45 -3.62
N PRO A 129 -5.11 5.13 -4.85
CA PRO A 129 -6.48 5.17 -5.38
C PRO A 129 -7.32 3.89 -5.18
N ALA A 130 -6.81 2.90 -4.44
CA ALA A 130 -7.56 1.69 -4.14
C ALA A 130 -8.77 1.99 -3.23
N LYS A 131 -9.87 1.29 -3.47
CA LYS A 131 -11.06 1.34 -2.63
C LYS A 131 -11.02 0.15 -1.68
N VAL A 132 -10.96 0.44 -0.39
CA VAL A 132 -10.94 -0.57 0.67
C VAL A 132 -12.38 -0.89 1.06
N THR A 133 -12.70 -2.16 1.17
CA THR A 133 -14.03 -2.62 1.59
C THR A 133 -14.10 -2.75 3.10
N SER A 134 -13.13 -3.41 3.70
CA SER A 134 -13.06 -3.56 5.15
C SER A 134 -11.62 -3.57 5.69
N LEU A 135 -11.46 -3.31 6.98
CA LEU A 135 -10.16 -3.26 7.68
C LEU A 135 -10.28 -3.98 9.02
N LYS A 136 -9.31 -4.86 9.32
CA LYS A 136 -9.08 -5.38 10.67
C LYS A 136 -7.75 -4.82 11.17
N ILE A 137 -7.77 -4.01 12.24
CA ILE A 137 -6.60 -3.31 12.77
C ILE A 137 -6.17 -3.98 14.08
N ASP A 138 -4.90 -4.35 14.16
CA ASP A 138 -4.23 -4.75 15.38
C ASP A 138 -3.35 -3.58 15.85
N GLU A 139 -3.81 -2.87 16.89
CA GLU A 139 -3.10 -1.71 17.43
C GLU A 139 -1.85 -2.09 18.22
N GLU A 140 -1.80 -3.29 18.82
CA GLU A 140 -0.67 -3.75 19.62
C GLU A 140 0.53 -4.07 18.74
N ASN A 141 0.30 -4.83 17.67
CA ASN A 141 1.35 -5.24 16.73
C ASN A 141 1.58 -4.24 15.59
N LYS A 142 0.74 -3.18 15.49
CA LYS A 142 0.77 -2.21 14.40
C LYS A 142 0.64 -2.87 13.02
N THR A 143 -0.23 -3.87 12.91
CA THR A 143 -0.57 -4.54 11.67
C THR A 143 -2.01 -4.24 11.27
N VAL A 144 -2.30 -4.29 9.98
CA VAL A 144 -3.66 -4.12 9.46
C VAL A 144 -3.90 -5.06 8.29
N GLN A 145 -4.98 -5.81 8.37
CA GLN A 145 -5.51 -6.61 7.27
C GLN A 145 -6.52 -5.75 6.49
N VAL A 146 -6.27 -5.62 5.21
CA VAL A 146 -7.08 -4.79 4.30
C VAL A 146 -7.77 -5.70 3.29
N TYR A 147 -9.08 -5.70 3.30
CA TYR A 147 -9.91 -6.49 2.38
C TYR A 147 -10.39 -5.60 1.22
N LEU A 148 -10.22 -6.10 0.00
CA LEU A 148 -10.45 -5.34 -1.23
C LEU A 148 -11.08 -6.25 -2.30
N ASP A 149 -11.91 -5.68 -3.14
CA ASP A 149 -12.32 -6.37 -4.37
C ASP A 149 -11.11 -6.75 -5.24
N ALA A 150 -11.20 -7.84 -5.99
CA ALA A 150 -10.09 -8.39 -6.77
C ALA A 150 -9.45 -7.37 -7.73
N ASP A 151 -10.25 -6.47 -8.33
CA ASP A 151 -9.79 -5.41 -9.25
C ASP A 151 -9.08 -4.25 -8.52
N GLN A 152 -9.23 -4.13 -7.19
CA GLN A 152 -8.60 -3.08 -6.37
C GLN A 152 -7.24 -3.51 -5.80
N VAL A 153 -6.97 -4.82 -5.70
CA VAL A 153 -5.70 -5.35 -5.12
C VAL A 153 -4.47 -4.78 -5.82
N SER A 154 -4.46 -4.81 -7.16
CA SER A 154 -3.34 -4.26 -7.94
C SER A 154 -3.13 -2.76 -7.72
N LYS A 155 -4.21 -2.00 -7.48
CA LYS A 155 -4.14 -0.55 -7.18
C LYS A 155 -3.60 -0.31 -5.78
N ALA A 156 -3.98 -1.14 -4.80
CA ALA A 156 -3.48 -1.06 -3.43
C ALA A 156 -1.97 -1.33 -3.35
N ILE A 157 -1.51 -2.37 -4.03
CA ILE A 157 -0.08 -2.72 -4.10
C ILE A 157 0.67 -1.65 -4.89
N GLY A 158 0.17 -1.27 -6.06
CA GLY A 158 0.79 -0.33 -6.97
C GLY A 158 2.02 -0.90 -7.68
N ARG A 159 2.56 -0.14 -8.65
CA ARG A 159 3.78 -0.51 -9.38
C ARG A 159 4.93 -0.74 -8.41
N GLY A 160 5.60 -1.88 -8.49
CA GLY A 160 6.74 -2.24 -7.65
C GLY A 160 6.43 -2.32 -6.14
N GLY A 161 5.14 -2.43 -5.76
CA GLY A 161 4.72 -2.41 -4.35
C GLY A 161 4.85 -1.05 -3.66
N TYR A 162 5.10 0.03 -4.43
CA TYR A 162 5.38 1.34 -3.85
C TYR A 162 4.19 1.94 -3.12
N ASN A 163 2.96 1.69 -3.59
CA ASN A 163 1.78 2.29 -2.98
C ASN A 163 1.55 1.75 -1.56
N ILE A 164 1.52 0.43 -1.41
CA ILE A 164 1.34 -0.23 -0.10
C ILE A 164 2.50 0.07 0.86
N LYS A 165 3.75 0.01 0.36
CA LYS A 165 4.94 0.32 1.15
C LYS A 165 4.92 1.73 1.72
N LEU A 166 4.58 2.73 0.89
CA LEU A 166 4.50 4.12 1.32
C LEU A 166 3.27 4.36 2.21
N ALA A 167 2.15 3.68 1.97
CA ALA A 167 0.99 3.75 2.86
C ALA A 167 1.33 3.24 4.25
N GLY A 168 2.02 2.10 4.36
CA GLY A 168 2.51 1.56 5.63
C GLY A 168 3.48 2.52 6.35
N GLN A 169 4.46 3.05 5.63
CA GLN A 169 5.39 4.04 6.19
C GLN A 169 4.68 5.33 6.65
N LEU A 170 3.67 5.79 5.89
CA LEU A 170 2.92 7.01 6.21
C LEU A 170 2.09 6.83 7.47
N THR A 171 1.36 5.73 7.59
CA THR A 171 0.46 5.42 8.69
C THR A 171 1.16 4.85 9.91
N GLY A 172 2.31 4.19 9.72
CA GLY A 172 3.05 3.49 10.77
C GLY A 172 2.52 2.09 11.07
N TYR A 173 1.77 1.49 10.13
CA TYR A 173 1.24 0.13 10.20
C TYR A 173 1.86 -0.75 9.10
N GLU A 174 2.05 -2.01 9.39
CA GLU A 174 2.29 -3.04 8.38
C GLU A 174 0.95 -3.42 7.76
N ILE A 175 0.87 -3.38 6.42
CA ILE A 175 -0.40 -3.52 5.70
C ILE A 175 -0.37 -4.82 4.90
N ASP A 176 -1.27 -5.74 5.25
CA ASP A 176 -1.52 -6.98 4.51
C ASP A 176 -2.80 -6.84 3.69
N VAL A 177 -2.74 -7.27 2.42
CA VAL A 177 -3.85 -7.11 1.47
C VAL A 177 -4.46 -8.47 1.16
N PHE A 178 -5.77 -8.57 1.39
CA PHE A 178 -6.59 -9.74 1.11
C PHE A 178 -7.67 -9.40 0.09
N ARG A 179 -8.10 -10.39 -0.69
CA ARG A 179 -9.27 -10.24 -1.55
C ARG A 179 -10.53 -10.41 -0.72
N GLU A 180 -11.52 -9.55 -0.94
CA GLU A 180 -12.84 -9.75 -0.37
C GLU A 180 -13.51 -10.94 -1.06
N GLY A 181 -14.14 -11.82 -0.26
CA GLY A 181 -14.68 -13.09 -0.76
C GLY A 181 -13.65 -14.23 -0.86
N SER A 182 -12.38 -13.99 -0.56
CA SER A 182 -11.55 -15.02 0.04
C SER A 182 -11.86 -15.01 1.54
N GLU A 183 -13.03 -15.48 1.93
CA GLU A 183 -13.16 -16.18 3.20
C GLU A 183 -11.97 -17.13 3.24
N GLU A 184 -11.34 -17.23 4.40
CA GLU A 184 -10.18 -18.09 4.60
C GLU A 184 -10.44 -19.41 3.90
N ASP A 185 -9.81 -19.57 2.72
CA ASP A 185 -9.94 -20.80 1.96
C ASP A 185 -9.08 -21.80 2.73
N VAL A 186 -9.76 -22.61 3.50
CA VAL A 186 -9.12 -23.54 4.43
C VAL A 186 -8.47 -24.64 3.61
N GLU A 187 -7.19 -24.84 3.80
CA GLU A 187 -6.48 -25.94 3.13
C GLU A 187 -7.09 -27.28 3.55
N LEU A 188 -7.27 -28.20 2.61
CA LEU A 188 -7.82 -29.53 2.89
C LEU A 188 -7.03 -30.31 3.95
N THR A 189 -5.78 -29.95 4.16
CA THR A 189 -4.92 -30.53 5.21
C THR A 189 -5.39 -30.22 6.62
N GLU A 190 -6.15 -29.15 6.83
CA GLU A 190 -6.71 -28.81 8.14
C GLU A 190 -7.86 -29.74 8.53
N PHE A 191 -8.50 -30.37 7.56
CA PHE A 191 -9.56 -31.37 7.77
C PHE A 191 -9.05 -32.80 7.87
N SER A 192 -7.74 -33.01 8.10
CA SER A 192 -7.13 -34.34 8.20
C SER A 192 -7.65 -35.21 9.37
N ASP A 193 -8.33 -34.59 10.35
CA ASP A 193 -8.95 -35.29 11.49
C ASP A 193 -10.38 -35.77 11.13
N GLU A 194 -11.01 -35.21 10.08
CA GLU A 194 -12.40 -35.51 9.65
C GLU A 194 -12.47 -36.18 8.28
N ILE A 195 -11.49 -35.94 7.43
CA ILE A 195 -11.39 -36.48 6.07
C ILE A 195 -10.14 -37.37 5.96
N ASP A 196 -10.33 -38.58 5.50
CA ASP A 196 -9.22 -39.52 5.29
C ASP A 196 -8.16 -38.95 4.35
N SER A 197 -6.90 -39.11 4.71
CA SER A 197 -5.75 -38.52 3.99
C SER A 197 -5.69 -38.92 2.51
N TRP A 198 -6.10 -40.15 2.17
CA TRP A 198 -6.11 -40.62 0.78
C TRP A 198 -7.14 -39.83 -0.09
N ILE A 199 -8.26 -39.41 0.49
CA ILE A 199 -9.27 -38.57 -0.19
C ILE A 199 -8.71 -37.18 -0.45
N ILE A 200 -8.02 -36.60 0.56
CA ILE A 200 -7.34 -35.32 0.41
C ILE A 200 -6.29 -35.38 -0.70
N ASP A 201 -5.51 -36.49 -0.75
CA ASP A 201 -4.52 -36.68 -1.80
C ASP A 201 -5.14 -36.80 -3.20
N GLU A 202 -6.32 -37.42 -3.34
CA GLU A 202 -7.04 -37.49 -4.63
C GLU A 202 -7.47 -36.10 -5.11
N PHE A 203 -8.00 -35.26 -4.24
CA PHE A 203 -8.33 -33.87 -4.61
C PHE A 203 -7.10 -33.06 -4.98
N LYS A 204 -6.01 -33.20 -4.24
CA LYS A 204 -4.72 -32.52 -4.53
C LYS A 204 -4.14 -32.93 -5.89
N LYS A 205 -4.25 -34.20 -6.29
CA LYS A 205 -3.78 -34.67 -7.60
C LYS A 205 -4.46 -33.96 -8.77
N VAL A 206 -5.69 -33.50 -8.60
CA VAL A 206 -6.43 -32.77 -9.61
C VAL A 206 -6.39 -31.26 -9.42
N GLY A 207 -5.53 -30.76 -8.49
CA GLY A 207 -5.28 -29.35 -8.25
C GLY A 207 -6.38 -28.67 -7.43
N LEU A 208 -7.07 -29.41 -6.57
CA LEU A 208 -8.06 -28.91 -5.63
C LEU A 208 -7.47 -29.04 -4.22
N ASP A 209 -6.77 -27.98 -3.78
CA ASP A 209 -6.00 -28.00 -2.53
C ASP A 209 -6.78 -27.40 -1.34
N THR A 210 -7.94 -26.76 -1.60
CA THR A 210 -8.68 -25.97 -0.64
C THR A 210 -10.16 -26.35 -0.58
N ALA A 211 -10.82 -26.13 0.55
CA ALA A 211 -12.22 -26.45 0.77
C ALA A 211 -13.13 -25.75 -0.24
N LYS A 212 -12.89 -24.47 -0.50
CA LYS A 212 -13.68 -23.68 -1.43
C LYS A 212 -13.53 -24.16 -2.87
N SER A 213 -12.32 -24.57 -3.27
CA SER A 213 -12.06 -25.11 -4.60
C SER A 213 -12.89 -26.35 -4.91
N ILE A 214 -13.23 -27.16 -3.89
CA ILE A 214 -14.10 -28.32 -4.00
C ILE A 214 -15.59 -27.90 -3.99
N LEU A 215 -15.95 -26.97 -3.09
CA LEU A 215 -17.35 -26.53 -2.97
C LEU A 215 -17.86 -25.77 -4.21
N GLU A 216 -16.98 -25.11 -4.95
CA GLU A 216 -17.30 -24.40 -6.20
C GLU A 216 -17.49 -25.31 -7.42
N GLN A 217 -17.06 -26.59 -7.36
CA GLN A 217 -17.21 -27.54 -8.48
C GLN A 217 -18.51 -28.32 -8.37
N ASP A 218 -19.07 -28.69 -9.52
CA ASP A 218 -20.21 -29.63 -9.57
C ASP A 218 -19.77 -31.05 -9.18
N ILE A 219 -20.64 -31.78 -8.47
CA ILE A 219 -20.37 -33.16 -8.03
C ILE A 219 -20.04 -34.07 -9.23
N ASP A 220 -20.78 -33.93 -10.32
CA ASP A 220 -20.55 -34.69 -11.55
C ASP A 220 -19.18 -34.48 -12.17
N ASP A 221 -18.61 -33.25 -12.02
CA ASP A 221 -17.28 -32.91 -12.50
C ASP A 221 -16.20 -33.45 -11.56
N LEU A 222 -16.44 -33.44 -10.25
CA LEU A 222 -15.55 -34.02 -9.27
C LEU A 222 -15.43 -35.53 -9.45
N VAL A 223 -16.56 -36.23 -9.64
CA VAL A 223 -16.58 -37.68 -9.92
C VAL A 223 -15.78 -38.04 -11.19
N LYS A 224 -15.83 -37.20 -12.23
CA LYS A 224 -15.10 -37.45 -13.49
C LYS A 224 -13.59 -37.16 -13.37
N ARG A 225 -13.20 -36.27 -12.48
CA ARG A 225 -11.80 -35.80 -12.34
C ARG A 225 -11.01 -36.55 -11.27
N THR A 226 -11.71 -37.15 -10.31
CA THR A 226 -11.13 -37.93 -9.21
C THR A 226 -11.53 -39.41 -9.32
N ASP A 227 -10.79 -40.29 -8.67
CA ASP A 227 -11.17 -41.72 -8.54
C ASP A 227 -12.11 -41.96 -7.33
N LEU A 228 -12.86 -40.92 -6.92
CA LEU A 228 -13.78 -40.96 -5.77
C LEU A 228 -15.20 -41.28 -6.19
N GLU A 229 -15.93 -42.04 -5.35
CA GLU A 229 -17.35 -42.29 -5.54
C GLU A 229 -18.18 -41.06 -5.17
N GLU A 230 -19.33 -40.88 -5.81
CA GLU A 230 -20.24 -39.74 -5.62
C GLU A 230 -20.64 -39.58 -4.13
N GLU A 231 -20.90 -40.67 -3.42
CA GLU A 231 -21.28 -40.68 -2.01
C GLU A 231 -20.16 -40.07 -1.13
N THR A 232 -18.90 -40.44 -1.41
CA THR A 232 -17.72 -39.90 -0.72
C THR A 232 -17.56 -38.39 -0.96
N ILE A 233 -17.77 -37.93 -2.18
CA ILE A 233 -17.68 -36.50 -2.53
C ILE A 233 -18.78 -35.70 -1.83
N VAL A 234 -20.00 -36.24 -1.74
CA VAL A 234 -21.12 -35.60 -1.02
C VAL A 234 -20.79 -35.46 0.47
N ASP A 235 -20.26 -36.51 1.10
CA ASP A 235 -19.89 -36.48 2.51
C ASP A 235 -18.78 -35.46 2.78
N VAL A 236 -17.74 -35.42 1.94
CA VAL A 236 -16.66 -34.43 2.06
C VAL A 236 -17.22 -33.02 1.90
N ARG A 237 -18.05 -32.76 0.91
CA ARG A 237 -18.63 -31.42 0.73
C ARG A 237 -19.50 -30.99 1.91
N LYS A 238 -20.15 -31.94 2.58
CA LYS A 238 -20.92 -31.64 3.79
C LYS A 238 -20.01 -31.22 4.93
N ILE A 239 -18.93 -31.96 5.18
CA ILE A 239 -17.92 -31.62 6.20
C ILE A 239 -17.33 -30.21 5.92
N LEU A 240 -16.93 -29.97 4.67
CA LEU A 240 -16.36 -28.68 4.28
C LEU A 240 -17.37 -27.52 4.40
N SER A 241 -18.67 -27.74 4.14
CA SER A 241 -19.68 -26.69 4.25
C SER A 241 -20.04 -26.34 5.69
N GLU A 242 -19.94 -27.29 6.65
CA GLU A 242 -20.22 -27.03 8.07
C GLU A 242 -19.23 -26.01 8.64
N GLU A 243 -17.96 -25.98 8.22
CA GLU A 243 -16.96 -24.98 8.65
C GLU A 243 -17.33 -23.53 8.22
N PHE A 244 -17.99 -23.39 7.07
CA PHE A 244 -18.40 -22.06 6.56
C PHE A 244 -19.79 -21.61 7.08
N GLU A 245 -20.57 -22.48 7.73
CA GLU A 245 -21.86 -22.12 8.34
C GLU A 245 -21.71 -21.70 9.81
N GLU A 246 -20.60 -22.02 10.51
CA GLU A 246 -20.36 -21.66 11.92
C GLU A 246 -19.67 -20.29 12.12
N ASN A 247 -19.30 -19.56 11.07
CA ASN A 247 -18.74 -18.22 11.10
C ASN A 247 -19.70 -17.20 10.47
#